data_5666d22f82f397d98776f06102391e7e
#
_entry.id   5666d22f82f397d98776f06102391e7e
#
_cell.length_a   1.000
_cell.length_b   1.000
_cell.length_c   1.000
_cell.angle_alpha   90.00
_cell.angle_beta   90.00
_cell.angle_gamma   90.00
#
_symmetry.space_group_name_H-M   'P 1'
#
loop_
_entity.id
_entity.type
_entity.pdbx_description
1 polymer ?
#
loop_
_entity_poly.entity_id
_entity_poly.type
_entity_poly.pdbx_seq_one_letter_code
_entity_poly.pdbx_strand_id
1 'polypeptide(L)'
;MKVEFYAFANINNTIRLREGRLLVRISDLLEGAPESVLRAIAHILLAKMYRKPIEREHSTRYRRHISGHDLSRKAHLVQQIRGRKRLDSAQGHTYDLENIFEDLNQQFFHGLLARPRMTWSREHARNRLGHYDPAHNAIVISRVFDHPRVPQFVVEYIVYHEMLHLKHPVKLRGSRRCVHSAEFQADEKLFPKLSEAQKFLRML
;
A
#
# COMPACT_ATOMS: atom_id res chain seq x y z
N MET A 1 17.22 -28.92 0.76
CA MET A 1 16.78 -27.55 1.00
C MET A 1 17.68 -26.59 0.24
N LYS A 2 17.12 -25.61 -0.49
CA LYS A 2 17.88 -24.54 -1.13
C LYS A 2 17.42 -23.21 -0.52
N VAL A 3 18.36 -22.37 -0.09
CA VAL A 3 18.13 -21.02 0.40
C VAL A 3 18.88 -20.07 -0.53
N GLU A 4 18.21 -19.05 -1.03
CA GLU A 4 18.82 -18.06 -1.92
C GLU A 4 18.29 -16.64 -1.62
N PHE A 5 19.17 -15.65 -1.75
CA PHE A 5 18.73 -14.26 -1.86
C PHE A 5 18.17 -14.02 -3.26
N TYR A 6 17.01 -13.36 -3.32
CA TYR A 6 16.29 -13.17 -4.57
C TYR A 6 15.89 -11.70 -4.73
N ALA A 7 16.08 -11.18 -5.94
CA ALA A 7 15.78 -9.79 -6.29
C ALA A 7 14.26 -9.54 -6.42
N PHE A 8 13.56 -9.50 -5.29
CA PHE A 8 12.17 -9.08 -5.26
C PHE A 8 12.03 -7.58 -5.51
N ALA A 9 10.85 -7.15 -5.98
CA ALA A 9 10.52 -5.72 -6.09
C ALA A 9 10.24 -5.05 -4.72
N ASN A 10 10.19 -5.82 -3.64
CA ASN A 10 9.95 -5.36 -2.28
C ASN A 10 10.64 -6.29 -1.27
N ILE A 11 10.55 -5.97 0.03
CA ILE A 11 11.03 -6.87 1.09
C ILE A 11 10.05 -8.05 1.22
N ASN A 12 10.21 -9.05 0.36
CA ASN A 12 9.39 -10.25 0.37
C ASN A 12 10.24 -11.48 0.68
N ASN A 13 9.65 -12.45 1.38
CA ASN A 13 10.30 -13.71 1.71
C ASN A 13 9.30 -14.84 1.46
N THR A 14 9.73 -15.89 0.78
CA THR A 14 8.87 -17.00 0.39
C THR A 14 9.49 -18.33 0.72
N ILE A 15 8.64 -19.31 1.06
CA ILE A 15 9.01 -20.71 1.21
C ILE A 15 8.06 -21.55 0.35
N ARG A 16 8.62 -22.49 -0.40
CA ARG A 16 7.83 -23.38 -1.27
C ARG A 16 8.40 -24.79 -1.22
N LEU A 17 7.51 -25.78 -1.13
CA LEU A 17 7.86 -27.17 -1.30
C LEU A 17 7.54 -27.56 -2.75
N ARG A 18 8.53 -27.99 -3.50
CA ARG A 18 8.36 -28.52 -4.86
C ARG A 18 9.13 -29.82 -4.97
N GLU A 19 8.49 -30.88 -5.44
CA GLU A 19 9.12 -32.18 -5.70
C GLU A 19 9.97 -32.69 -4.48
N GLY A 20 9.42 -32.58 -3.27
CA GLY A 20 10.10 -32.96 -2.02
C GLY A 20 11.27 -32.04 -1.61
N ARG A 21 11.56 -30.97 -2.38
CA ARG A 21 12.63 -30.01 -2.10
C ARG A 21 12.07 -28.68 -1.59
N LEU A 22 12.65 -28.20 -0.52
CA LEU A 22 12.30 -26.91 0.07
C LEU A 22 13.13 -25.81 -0.61
N LEU A 23 12.43 -24.83 -1.19
CA LEU A 23 13.04 -23.62 -1.76
C LEU A 23 12.63 -22.42 -0.89
N VAL A 24 13.64 -21.78 -0.30
CA VAL A 24 13.45 -20.55 0.49
C VAL A 24 14.09 -19.39 -0.28
N ARG A 25 13.32 -18.36 -0.55
CA ARG A 25 13.80 -17.12 -1.17
C ARG A 25 13.63 -15.98 -0.17
N ILE A 26 14.72 -15.32 0.13
CA ILE A 26 14.78 -14.15 1.00
C ILE A 26 15.09 -12.93 0.11
N SER A 27 14.49 -11.78 0.39
CA SER A 27 14.82 -10.56 -0.35
C SER A 27 16.32 -10.27 -0.26
N ASP A 28 16.95 -9.96 -1.39
CA ASP A 28 18.35 -9.50 -1.46
C ASP A 28 18.62 -8.23 -0.64
N LEU A 29 17.58 -7.43 -0.38
CA LEU A 29 17.64 -6.29 0.56
C LEU A 29 17.99 -6.70 2.00
N LEU A 30 17.86 -7.99 2.34
CA LEU A 30 18.18 -8.56 3.65
C LEU A 30 19.52 -9.28 3.65
N GLU A 31 20.29 -9.19 2.55
CA GLU A 31 21.66 -9.65 2.51
C GLU A 31 22.49 -8.84 3.51
N GLY A 32 23.22 -9.53 4.37
CA GLY A 32 23.95 -8.90 5.49
C GLY A 32 23.08 -8.57 6.72
N ALA A 33 21.79 -8.94 6.75
CA ALA A 33 20.99 -8.81 7.95
C ALA A 33 21.55 -9.66 9.11
N PRO A 34 21.42 -9.21 10.38
CA PRO A 34 21.87 -9.98 11.54
C PRO A 34 21.27 -11.40 11.55
N GLU A 35 22.07 -12.38 11.98
CA GLU A 35 21.63 -13.79 12.03
C GLU A 35 20.32 -13.97 12.79
N SER A 36 20.12 -13.21 13.87
CA SER A 36 18.89 -13.22 14.66
C SER A 36 17.65 -12.83 13.84
N VAL A 37 17.81 -11.96 12.83
CA VAL A 37 16.74 -11.56 11.90
C VAL A 37 16.49 -12.66 10.88
N LEU A 38 17.54 -13.26 10.33
CA LEU A 38 17.42 -14.38 9.39
C LEU A 38 16.77 -15.60 10.05
N ARG A 39 17.11 -15.91 11.31
CA ARG A 39 16.42 -16.92 12.12
C ARG A 39 14.93 -16.58 12.31
N ALA A 40 14.61 -15.33 12.62
CA ALA A 40 13.21 -14.91 12.77
C ALA A 40 12.42 -15.09 11.46
N ILE A 41 13.02 -14.78 10.30
CA ILE A 41 12.39 -15.01 8.99
C ILE A 41 12.15 -16.52 8.77
N ALA A 42 13.12 -17.37 9.09
CA ALA A 42 12.97 -18.81 8.96
C ALA A 42 11.80 -19.35 9.81
N HIS A 43 11.72 -18.94 11.08
CA HIS A 43 10.59 -19.30 11.96
C HIS A 43 9.24 -18.82 11.41
N ILE A 44 9.15 -17.56 10.95
CA ILE A 44 7.94 -17.00 10.35
C ILE A 44 7.50 -17.79 9.11
N LEU A 45 8.43 -18.12 8.23
CA LEU A 45 8.15 -18.85 7.00
C LEU A 45 7.71 -20.28 7.28
N LEU A 46 8.39 -20.97 8.21
CA LEU A 46 8.02 -22.32 8.62
C LEU A 46 6.65 -22.35 9.32
N ALA A 47 6.40 -21.40 10.24
CA ALA A 47 5.10 -21.29 10.89
C ALA A 47 3.97 -21.11 9.88
N LYS A 48 4.15 -20.26 8.87
CA LYS A 48 3.19 -20.07 7.77
C LYS A 48 2.99 -21.35 6.95
N MET A 49 4.06 -22.04 6.61
CA MET A 49 4.02 -23.29 5.82
C MET A 49 3.23 -24.38 6.53
N TYR A 50 3.45 -24.53 7.85
CA TYR A 50 2.75 -25.51 8.67
C TYR A 50 1.45 -25.01 9.30
N ARG A 51 0.98 -23.81 8.91
CA ARG A 51 -0.24 -23.17 9.44
C ARG A 51 -0.23 -23.06 10.98
N LYS A 52 0.94 -22.83 11.56
CA LYS A 52 1.11 -22.63 13.00
C LYS A 52 1.11 -21.13 13.34
N PRO A 53 0.74 -20.76 14.57
CA PRO A 53 0.83 -19.38 15.03
C PRO A 53 2.29 -18.92 14.99
N ILE A 54 2.47 -17.64 14.61
CA ILE A 54 3.80 -17.02 14.57
C ILE A 54 4.09 -16.43 15.94
N GLU A 55 5.18 -16.84 16.55
CA GLU A 55 5.64 -16.28 17.83
C GLU A 55 5.87 -14.77 17.73
N ARG A 56 5.39 -14.06 18.74
CA ARG A 56 5.42 -12.59 18.79
C ARG A 56 6.84 -12.05 18.74
N GLU A 57 7.79 -12.73 19.35
CA GLU A 57 9.20 -12.34 19.36
C GLU A 57 9.77 -12.26 17.95
N HIS A 58 9.61 -13.32 17.14
CA HIS A 58 10.11 -13.37 15.77
C HIS A 58 9.47 -12.30 14.88
N SER A 59 8.16 -12.13 14.99
CA SER A 59 7.46 -11.10 14.21
C SER A 59 7.88 -9.67 14.62
N THR A 60 8.13 -9.42 15.91
CA THR A 60 8.58 -8.11 16.41
C THR A 60 10.01 -7.82 15.96
N ARG A 61 10.93 -8.80 16.07
CA ARG A 61 12.33 -8.68 15.64
C ARG A 61 12.42 -8.36 14.15
N TYR A 62 11.72 -9.14 13.34
CA TYR A 62 11.66 -8.91 11.88
C TYR A 62 11.11 -7.53 11.54
N ARG A 63 9.95 -7.15 12.11
CA ARG A 63 9.35 -5.83 11.86
C ARG A 63 10.27 -4.67 12.25
N ARG A 64 10.92 -4.75 13.41
CA ARG A 64 11.87 -3.71 13.86
C ARG A 64 13.00 -3.53 12.85
N HIS A 65 13.54 -4.62 12.33
CA HIS A 65 14.63 -4.56 11.34
C HIS A 65 14.17 -3.92 10.03
N ILE A 66 13.04 -4.36 9.45
CA ILE A 66 12.55 -3.84 8.17
C ILE A 66 11.99 -2.40 8.26
N SER A 67 11.62 -1.94 9.47
CA SER A 67 11.18 -0.57 9.70
C SER A 67 12.33 0.42 9.92
N GLY A 68 13.58 -0.06 9.92
CA GLY A 68 14.76 0.81 10.00
C GLY A 68 14.80 1.78 8.81
N HIS A 69 15.21 3.03 9.07
CA HIS A 69 15.18 4.10 8.07
C HIS A 69 15.93 3.75 6.78
N ASP A 70 17.14 3.20 6.89
CA ASP A 70 17.99 2.89 5.74
C ASP A 70 17.42 1.76 4.87
N LEU A 71 16.94 0.68 5.51
CA LEU A 71 16.36 -0.45 4.78
C LEU A 71 15.03 -0.05 4.15
N SER A 72 14.21 0.74 4.84
CA SER A 72 12.94 1.25 4.32
C SER A 72 13.17 2.13 3.08
N ARG A 73 14.18 3.00 3.10
CA ARG A 73 14.57 3.84 1.97
C ARG A 73 15.08 3.03 0.78
N LYS A 74 15.96 2.04 1.04
CA LYS A 74 16.44 1.11 0.00
C LYS A 74 15.29 0.32 -0.63
N ALA A 75 14.36 -0.18 0.20
CA ALA A 75 13.19 -0.91 -0.27
C ALA A 75 12.30 -0.06 -1.19
N HIS A 76 12.11 1.22 -0.85
CA HIS A 76 11.36 2.15 -1.68
C HIS A 76 12.03 2.35 -3.05
N LEU A 77 13.33 2.59 -3.11
CA LEU A 77 14.08 2.73 -4.36
C LEU A 77 14.02 1.46 -5.22
N VAL A 78 14.20 0.28 -4.59
CA VAL A 78 14.11 -1.00 -5.28
C VAL A 78 12.71 -1.22 -5.85
N GLN A 79 11.66 -0.83 -5.11
CA GLN A 79 10.28 -0.92 -5.59
C GLN A 79 10.04 -0.02 -6.80
N GLN A 80 10.62 1.18 -6.85
CA GLN A 80 10.57 2.06 -8.02
C GLN A 80 11.24 1.42 -9.25
N ILE A 81 12.41 0.80 -9.07
CA ILE A 81 13.20 0.23 -10.16
C ILE A 81 12.65 -1.11 -10.64
N ARG A 82 12.30 -2.02 -9.71
CA ARG A 82 11.90 -3.40 -9.99
C ARG A 82 10.40 -3.63 -10.04
N GLY A 83 9.60 -2.67 -9.51
CA GLY A 83 8.15 -2.75 -9.50
C GLY A 83 7.58 -2.60 -10.92
N ARG A 84 6.97 -3.66 -11.46
CA ARG A 84 6.28 -3.63 -12.76
C ARG A 84 4.80 -3.32 -12.56
N LYS A 85 4.49 -2.11 -12.11
CA LYS A 85 3.10 -1.69 -12.02
C LYS A 85 2.64 -1.20 -13.39
N ARG A 86 1.77 -1.96 -14.05
CA ARG A 86 1.05 -1.48 -15.24
C ARG A 86 -0.09 -0.60 -14.73
N LEU A 87 0.04 0.70 -14.93
CA LEU A 87 -1.00 1.68 -14.64
C LEU A 87 -1.91 1.77 -15.87
N ASP A 88 -3.21 1.82 -15.63
CA ASP A 88 -4.24 2.03 -16.65
C ASP A 88 -4.49 3.53 -16.82
N SER A 89 -5.46 3.94 -17.63
CA SER A 89 -5.86 5.32 -17.82
C SER A 89 -6.48 5.90 -16.53
N ALA A 90 -6.37 7.22 -16.37
CA ALA A 90 -7.15 7.99 -15.41
C ALA A 90 -8.60 8.18 -15.89
N GLN A 91 -8.77 8.22 -17.21
CA GLN A 91 -10.09 8.28 -17.85
C GLN A 91 -10.80 6.95 -17.69
N GLY A 92 -11.94 6.97 -17.02
CA GLY A 92 -12.85 5.84 -16.90
C GLY A 92 -13.98 5.90 -17.94
N HIS A 93 -14.98 5.05 -17.75
CA HIS A 93 -16.22 5.10 -18.53
C HIS A 93 -17.15 6.21 -18.10
N THR A 94 -17.18 6.51 -16.80
CA THR A 94 -18.10 7.47 -16.19
C THR A 94 -17.35 8.68 -15.65
N TYR A 95 -16.18 8.44 -15.02
CA TYR A 95 -15.44 9.48 -14.29
C TYR A 95 -14.01 9.61 -14.79
N ASP A 96 -13.52 10.85 -14.80
CA ASP A 96 -12.12 11.18 -15.03
C ASP A 96 -11.45 11.54 -13.70
N LEU A 97 -10.48 10.70 -13.28
CA LEU A 97 -9.79 10.88 -12.00
C LEU A 97 -8.87 12.11 -11.98
N GLU A 98 -8.37 12.55 -13.15
CA GLU A 98 -7.53 13.75 -13.20
C GLU A 98 -8.36 15.01 -12.95
N ASN A 99 -9.54 15.11 -13.56
CA ASN A 99 -10.45 16.23 -13.33
C ASN A 99 -10.90 16.26 -11.86
N ILE A 100 -11.29 15.11 -11.31
CA ILE A 100 -11.66 15.03 -9.88
C ILE A 100 -10.49 15.45 -8.98
N PHE A 101 -9.27 15.03 -9.29
CA PHE A 101 -8.09 15.44 -8.51
C PHE A 101 -7.89 16.95 -8.54
N GLU A 102 -7.96 17.58 -9.73
CA GLU A 102 -7.74 19.03 -9.86
C GLU A 102 -8.79 19.83 -9.10
N ASP A 103 -10.07 19.44 -9.19
CA ASP A 103 -11.17 20.10 -8.48
C ASP A 103 -10.96 20.02 -6.96
N LEU A 104 -10.62 18.83 -6.45
CA LEU A 104 -10.36 18.62 -5.02
C LEU A 104 -9.09 19.35 -4.57
N ASN A 105 -8.05 19.39 -5.44
CA ASN A 105 -6.81 20.09 -5.15
C ASN A 105 -7.04 21.60 -4.99
N GLN A 106 -7.83 22.19 -5.86
CA GLN A 106 -8.22 23.60 -5.73
C GLN A 106 -9.06 23.85 -4.48
N GLN A 107 -10.03 22.99 -4.22
CA GLN A 107 -10.99 23.18 -3.14
C GLN A 107 -10.36 23.00 -1.75
N PHE A 108 -9.52 21.98 -1.54
CA PHE A 108 -9.05 21.58 -0.21
C PHE A 108 -7.55 21.79 0.02
N PHE A 109 -6.77 21.97 -1.05
CA PHE A 109 -5.31 22.06 -0.96
C PHE A 109 -4.76 23.30 -1.66
N HIS A 110 -5.62 24.24 -2.06
CA HIS A 110 -5.24 25.51 -2.71
C HIS A 110 -4.38 25.30 -3.99
N GLY A 111 -4.56 24.18 -4.68
CA GLY A 111 -3.76 23.83 -5.86
C GLY A 111 -2.30 23.46 -5.56
N LEU A 112 -1.93 23.26 -4.29
CA LEU A 112 -0.54 23.06 -3.88
C LEU A 112 -0.03 21.64 -3.97
N LEU A 113 -0.93 20.64 -4.11
CA LEU A 113 -0.48 19.25 -4.26
C LEU A 113 -0.01 19.00 -5.69
N ALA A 114 1.23 18.51 -5.82
CA ALA A 114 1.70 17.99 -7.09
C ALA A 114 0.90 16.74 -7.46
N ARG A 115 0.32 16.74 -8.66
CA ARG A 115 -0.51 15.63 -9.13
C ARG A 115 0.32 14.35 -9.30
N PRO A 116 -0.02 13.26 -8.61
CA PRO A 116 0.53 11.94 -8.87
C PRO A 116 -0.06 11.35 -10.16
N ARG A 117 0.40 10.21 -10.57
CA ARG A 117 -0.27 9.47 -11.64
C ARG A 117 -1.61 8.95 -11.15
N MET A 118 -2.68 9.34 -11.82
CA MET A 118 -4.03 8.88 -11.52
C MET A 118 -4.37 7.66 -12.38
N THR A 119 -4.99 6.64 -11.81
CA THR A 119 -5.34 5.43 -12.58
C THR A 119 -6.47 4.64 -11.92
N TRP A 120 -7.31 4.04 -12.75
CA TRP A 120 -8.24 3.01 -12.31
C TRP A 120 -7.51 1.69 -12.11
N SER A 121 -7.97 0.86 -11.16
CA SER A 121 -7.46 -0.51 -11.01
C SER A 121 -7.90 -1.37 -12.22
N ARG A 122 -7.08 -2.37 -12.57
CA ARG A 122 -7.46 -3.35 -13.60
C ARG A 122 -8.56 -4.29 -13.13
N GLU A 123 -8.48 -4.69 -11.86
CA GLU A 123 -9.41 -5.62 -11.26
C GLU A 123 -10.52 -4.87 -10.53
N HIS A 124 -11.71 -5.44 -10.52
CA HIS A 124 -12.86 -4.94 -9.77
C HIS A 124 -12.74 -5.34 -8.30
N ALA A 125 -11.72 -4.82 -7.61
CA ALA A 125 -11.47 -5.16 -6.22
C ALA A 125 -12.46 -4.42 -5.30
N ARG A 126 -13.33 -5.17 -4.60
CA ARG A 126 -14.25 -4.62 -3.60
C ARG A 126 -13.59 -4.38 -2.24
N ASN A 127 -12.57 -5.16 -1.90
CA ASN A 127 -11.90 -5.10 -0.60
C ASN A 127 -10.91 -3.92 -0.46
N ARG A 128 -10.64 -3.19 -1.55
CA ARG A 128 -9.72 -2.06 -1.56
C ARG A 128 -10.30 -0.95 -2.44
N LEU A 129 -10.80 0.10 -1.80
CA LEU A 129 -11.46 1.22 -2.47
C LEU A 129 -10.49 2.02 -3.34
N GLY A 130 -9.33 2.31 -2.78
CA GLY A 130 -8.23 3.00 -3.43
C GLY A 130 -6.92 2.79 -2.69
N HIS A 131 -5.84 3.35 -3.20
CA HIS A 131 -4.57 3.47 -2.49
C HIS A 131 -3.62 4.45 -3.16
N TYR A 132 -2.89 5.19 -2.35
CA TYR A 132 -1.69 5.88 -2.78
C TYR A 132 -0.50 4.93 -2.75
N ASP A 133 0.24 4.87 -3.86
CA ASP A 133 1.49 4.14 -4.01
C ASP A 133 2.66 5.13 -4.04
N PRO A 134 3.36 5.35 -2.92
CA PRO A 134 4.45 6.32 -2.86
C PRO A 134 5.65 5.92 -3.71
N ALA A 135 5.84 4.62 -3.98
CA ALA A 135 6.97 4.15 -4.79
C ALA A 135 6.85 4.58 -6.25
N HIS A 136 5.65 4.61 -6.79
CA HIS A 136 5.39 5.00 -8.17
C HIS A 136 4.72 6.37 -8.28
N ASN A 137 4.57 7.07 -7.16
CA ASN A 137 3.82 8.33 -7.05
C ASN A 137 2.48 8.23 -7.80
N ALA A 138 1.65 7.26 -7.41
CA ALA A 138 0.40 6.96 -8.10
C ALA A 138 -0.76 6.79 -7.12
N ILE A 139 -1.92 7.36 -7.45
CA ILE A 139 -3.21 7.07 -6.82
C ILE A 139 -3.96 6.09 -7.72
N VAL A 140 -4.37 4.99 -7.14
CA VAL A 140 -5.14 3.94 -7.82
C VAL A 140 -6.50 3.85 -7.16
N ILE A 141 -7.57 4.04 -7.94
CA ILE A 141 -8.96 3.91 -7.48
C ILE A 141 -9.54 2.61 -8.05
N SER A 142 -10.33 1.91 -7.25
CA SER A 142 -10.96 0.68 -7.72
C SER A 142 -11.96 0.95 -8.85
N ARG A 143 -11.83 0.21 -9.95
CA ARG A 143 -12.72 0.33 -11.12
C ARG A 143 -14.19 0.00 -10.82
N VAL A 144 -14.48 -0.64 -9.70
CA VAL A 144 -15.86 -0.84 -9.22
C VAL A 144 -16.63 0.48 -9.10
N PHE A 145 -15.91 1.59 -8.83
CA PHE A 145 -16.51 2.91 -8.67
C PHE A 145 -16.69 3.68 -9.99
N ASP A 146 -16.15 3.20 -11.10
CA ASP A 146 -16.32 3.81 -12.42
C ASP A 146 -17.64 3.34 -13.08
N HIS A 147 -18.75 3.72 -12.47
CA HIS A 147 -20.07 3.29 -12.90
C HIS A 147 -21.13 4.38 -12.63
N PRO A 148 -22.10 4.61 -13.54
CA PRO A 148 -23.13 5.65 -13.38
C PRO A 148 -24.02 5.54 -12.12
N ARG A 149 -24.13 4.32 -11.56
CA ARG A 149 -24.87 4.11 -10.29
C ARG A 149 -24.10 4.55 -9.04
N VAL A 150 -22.80 4.79 -9.17
CA VAL A 150 -21.99 5.31 -8.08
C VAL A 150 -22.07 6.83 -8.12
N PRO A 151 -22.54 7.50 -7.07
CA PRO A 151 -22.59 8.95 -7.07
C PRO A 151 -21.18 9.55 -7.12
N GLN A 152 -21.00 10.65 -7.86
CA GLN A 152 -19.70 11.30 -8.05
C GLN A 152 -19.01 11.63 -6.72
N PHE A 153 -19.76 12.14 -5.73
CA PHE A 153 -19.19 12.48 -4.42
C PHE A 153 -18.55 11.28 -3.69
N VAL A 154 -18.92 10.04 -4.03
CA VAL A 154 -18.29 8.83 -3.47
C VAL A 154 -16.90 8.64 -4.08
N VAL A 155 -16.76 8.82 -5.40
CA VAL A 155 -15.47 8.78 -6.09
C VAL A 155 -14.57 9.92 -5.60
N GLU A 156 -15.13 11.13 -5.49
CA GLU A 156 -14.43 12.30 -4.95
C GLU A 156 -13.93 12.05 -3.53
N TYR A 157 -14.74 11.45 -2.66
CA TYR A 157 -14.30 11.10 -1.30
C TYR A 157 -13.14 10.11 -1.30
N ILE A 158 -13.19 9.07 -2.13
CA ILE A 158 -12.10 8.09 -2.21
C ILE A 158 -10.82 8.77 -2.72
N VAL A 159 -10.91 9.59 -3.77
CA VAL A 159 -9.76 10.36 -4.29
C VAL A 159 -9.23 11.31 -3.22
N TYR A 160 -10.11 12.05 -2.53
CA TYR A 160 -9.72 12.95 -1.45
C TYR A 160 -8.98 12.22 -0.32
N HIS A 161 -9.47 11.05 0.10
CA HIS A 161 -8.81 10.20 1.10
C HIS A 161 -7.38 9.83 0.66
N GLU A 162 -7.20 9.43 -0.59
CA GLU A 162 -5.87 9.10 -1.11
C GLU A 162 -4.97 10.35 -1.27
N MET A 163 -5.54 11.52 -1.56
CA MET A 163 -4.82 12.79 -1.58
C MET A 163 -4.31 13.18 -0.19
N LEU A 164 -5.06 12.87 0.87
CA LEU A 164 -4.59 13.09 2.23
C LEU A 164 -3.32 12.28 2.56
N HIS A 165 -3.08 11.13 1.92
CA HIS A 165 -1.82 10.40 2.06
C HIS A 165 -0.63 11.12 1.42
N LEU A 166 -0.84 12.02 0.45
CA LEU A 166 0.21 12.91 -0.07
C LEU A 166 0.56 13.99 0.95
N LYS A 167 -0.45 14.56 1.61
CA LYS A 167 -0.29 15.60 2.64
C LYS A 167 0.27 15.05 3.95
N HIS A 168 -0.20 13.85 4.35
CA HIS A 168 0.14 13.20 5.62
C HIS A 168 0.91 11.90 5.39
N PRO A 169 2.24 11.95 5.22
CA PRO A 169 3.04 10.75 5.05
C PRO A 169 2.97 9.85 6.29
N VAL A 170 3.10 8.56 6.06
CA VAL A 170 3.04 7.55 7.13
C VAL A 170 4.11 7.83 8.20
N LYS A 171 3.67 8.04 9.43
CA LYS A 171 4.55 8.23 10.60
C LYS A 171 4.80 6.88 11.30
N LEU A 172 6.00 6.69 11.82
CA LEU A 172 6.33 5.56 12.69
C LEU A 172 6.16 5.99 14.14
N ARG A 173 5.33 5.26 14.90
CA ARG A 173 5.28 5.36 16.37
C ARG A 173 5.90 4.08 16.95
N GLY A 174 7.19 4.13 17.26
CA GLY A 174 7.97 2.95 17.62
C GLY A 174 7.98 1.95 16.44
N SER A 175 7.51 0.72 16.67
CA SER A 175 7.42 -0.33 15.64
C SER A 175 6.08 -0.35 14.87
N ARG A 176 5.16 0.57 15.15
CA ARG A 176 3.84 0.63 14.51
C ARG A 176 3.79 1.74 13.46
N ARG A 177 3.28 1.40 12.28
CA ARG A 177 2.97 2.39 11.25
C ARG A 177 1.63 3.06 11.58
N CYS A 178 1.66 4.38 11.74
CA CYS A 178 0.45 5.20 11.84
C CYS A 178 0.16 5.78 10.46
N VAL A 179 -0.81 5.21 9.77
CA VAL A 179 -1.19 5.59 8.40
C VAL A 179 -2.18 6.75 8.45
N HIS A 180 -3.19 6.68 9.32
CA HIS A 180 -4.18 7.72 9.53
C HIS A 180 -3.93 8.38 10.89
N SER A 181 -3.15 9.46 10.90
CA SER A 181 -2.85 10.24 12.10
C SER A 181 -4.07 11.07 12.53
N ALA A 182 -4.00 11.71 13.71
CA ALA A 182 -5.07 12.60 14.17
C ALA A 182 -5.28 13.78 13.20
N GLU A 183 -4.18 14.31 12.65
CA GLU A 183 -4.22 15.38 11.65
C GLU A 183 -4.88 14.90 10.34
N PHE A 184 -4.57 13.68 9.89
CA PHE A 184 -5.23 13.07 8.74
C PHE A 184 -6.75 12.97 8.97
N GLN A 185 -7.17 12.45 10.13
CA GLN A 185 -8.57 12.30 10.46
C GLN A 185 -9.30 13.63 10.62
N ALA A 186 -8.60 14.67 11.08
CA ALA A 186 -9.15 16.02 11.17
C ALA A 186 -9.41 16.59 9.76
N ASP A 187 -8.46 16.45 8.85
CA ASP A 187 -8.62 16.89 7.47
C ASP A 187 -9.69 16.07 6.73
N GLU A 188 -9.75 14.76 6.95
CA GLU A 188 -10.77 13.90 6.32
C GLU A 188 -12.20 14.35 6.66
N LYS A 189 -12.42 14.85 7.88
CA LYS A 189 -13.72 15.40 8.31
C LYS A 189 -14.13 16.68 7.59
N LEU A 190 -13.22 17.35 6.89
CA LEU A 190 -13.53 18.54 6.11
C LEU A 190 -14.28 18.20 4.81
N PHE A 191 -14.35 16.92 4.42
CA PHE A 191 -15.11 16.52 3.24
C PHE A 191 -16.62 16.67 3.49
N PRO A 192 -17.35 17.50 2.71
CA PRO A 192 -18.72 17.90 3.03
C PRO A 192 -19.72 16.74 3.13
N LYS A 193 -19.58 15.72 2.28
CA LYS A 193 -20.48 14.55 2.19
C LYS A 193 -19.84 13.29 2.79
N LEU A 194 -18.97 13.44 3.79
CA LEU A 194 -18.24 12.31 4.40
C LEU A 194 -19.19 11.20 4.89
N SER A 195 -20.21 11.56 5.66
CA SER A 195 -21.15 10.58 6.24
C SER A 195 -21.94 9.83 5.17
N GLU A 196 -22.36 10.53 4.14
CA GLU A 196 -23.10 9.96 3.01
C GLU A 196 -22.23 9.03 2.18
N ALA A 197 -20.98 9.44 1.87
CA ALA A 197 -20.01 8.62 1.18
C ALA A 197 -19.68 7.33 1.96
N GLN A 198 -19.43 7.45 3.25
CA GLN A 198 -19.17 6.30 4.11
C GLN A 198 -20.39 5.38 4.24
N LYS A 199 -21.60 5.93 4.27
CA LYS A 199 -22.83 5.13 4.25
C LYS A 199 -22.95 4.34 2.96
N PHE A 200 -22.74 4.98 1.81
CA PHE A 200 -22.77 4.31 0.52
C PHE A 200 -21.73 3.17 0.43
N LEU A 201 -20.51 3.43 0.87
CA LEU A 201 -19.42 2.43 0.83
C LEU A 201 -19.67 1.22 1.73
N ARG A 202 -20.45 1.37 2.82
CA ARG A 202 -20.84 0.22 3.67
C ARG A 202 -21.95 -0.64 3.09
N MET A 203 -22.67 -0.13 2.07
CA MET A 203 -23.77 -0.86 1.42
C MET A 203 -23.33 -1.65 0.18
N LEU A 204 -22.06 -1.50 -0.26
CA LEU A 204 -21.44 -2.23 -1.37
C LEU A 204 -20.83 -3.57 -0.90
#